data_8b5b84e3c2c7171a65758866adc6adf6
#
_entry.id   8b5b84e3c2c7171a65758866adc6adf6
#
_cell.length_a   1.000
_cell.length_b   1.000
_cell.length_c   1.000
_cell.angle_alpha   90.00
_cell.angle_beta   90.00
_cell.angle_gamma   90.00
#
_symmetry.space_group_name_H-M   'P 1'
#
loop_
_entity.id
_entity.type
_entity.pdbx_description
1 polymer ?
#
loop_
_entity_poly.entity_id
_entity_poly.type
_entity_poly.pdbx_seq_one_letter_code
_entity_poly.pdbx_strand_id
1 'polypeptide(L)'
;MIVGSLQMILFLPDGYSCIDGKSDIITGIFHFMPIQFCLVFLYSIIFKPIEKPIAKYILLLIVLAFWLYANKVEFSHRYACWSTYSEEEININVLYKSIIPCVICIFSFYMGIYYFEKRKKRDIHN
;
A
#
# COMPACT_ATOMS: atom_id res chain seq x y z
N MET A 1 0.09 8.12 -1.49
CA MET A 1 1.52 7.96 -1.15
C MET A 1 1.71 7.87 0.36
N ILE A 2 1.46 8.93 1.15
CA ILE A 2 1.64 8.94 2.62
C ILE A 2 0.98 7.73 3.31
N VAL A 3 -0.26 7.41 2.97
CA VAL A 3 -1.00 6.29 3.56
C VAL A 3 -0.32 4.94 3.29
N GLY A 4 0.19 4.71 2.06
CA GLY A 4 0.93 3.49 1.72
C GLY A 4 2.26 3.36 2.46
N SER A 5 2.98 4.48 2.63
CA SER A 5 4.20 4.51 3.44
C SER A 5 3.92 4.22 4.92
N LEU A 6 2.86 4.80 5.45
CA LEU A 6 2.45 4.61 6.85
C LEU A 6 2.13 3.14 7.15
N GLN A 7 1.39 2.45 6.25
CA GLN A 7 1.07 1.03 6.46
C GLN A 7 2.34 0.16 6.41
N MET A 8 3.33 0.47 5.56
CA MET A 8 4.60 -0.26 5.53
C MET A 8 5.39 -0.11 6.83
N ILE A 9 5.47 1.10 7.37
CA ILE A 9 6.12 1.37 8.66
C ILE A 9 5.41 0.63 9.81
N LEU A 10 4.08 0.63 9.81
CA LEU A 10 3.29 -0.09 10.82
C LEU A 10 3.43 -1.61 10.72
N PHE A 11 3.70 -2.12 9.53
CA PHE A 11 3.91 -3.55 9.29
C PHE A 11 5.33 -3.99 9.68
N LEU A 12 6.36 -3.25 9.26
CA LEU A 12 7.77 -3.54 9.45
C LEU A 12 8.51 -2.30 9.98
N PRO A 13 8.47 -2.02 11.30
CA PRO A 13 9.10 -0.82 11.84
C PRO A 13 10.63 -0.86 11.81
N ASP A 14 11.22 -2.05 11.89
CA ASP A 14 12.68 -2.24 12.01
C ASP A 14 13.21 -3.31 11.04
N GLY A 15 14.51 -3.30 10.82
CA GLY A 15 15.26 -4.31 10.08
C GLY A 15 16.03 -3.78 8.87
N TYR A 16 17.20 -4.35 8.65
CA TYR A 16 18.03 -4.09 7.47
C TYR A 16 17.81 -5.17 6.42
N SER A 17 17.94 -4.80 5.15
CA SER A 17 17.89 -5.75 4.05
C SER A 17 19.06 -6.71 4.11
N CYS A 18 18.80 -8.00 3.91
CA CYS A 18 19.85 -9.00 3.80
C CYS A 18 20.59 -8.99 2.46
N ILE A 19 20.02 -8.31 1.45
CA ILE A 19 20.63 -8.23 0.11
C ILE A 19 21.87 -7.35 0.13
N ASP A 20 21.80 -6.21 0.81
CA ASP A 20 22.90 -5.23 0.86
C ASP A 20 23.37 -4.94 2.29
N GLY A 21 22.67 -5.42 3.32
CA GLY A 21 22.97 -5.23 4.73
C GLY A 21 22.92 -3.77 5.21
N LYS A 22 22.43 -2.84 4.39
CA LYS A 22 22.47 -1.40 4.66
C LYS A 22 21.12 -0.71 4.47
N SER A 23 20.28 -1.19 3.54
CA SER A 23 18.98 -0.57 3.25
C SER A 23 18.01 -0.77 4.41
N ASP A 24 17.52 0.32 4.96
CA ASP A 24 16.48 0.35 5.97
C ASP A 24 15.06 0.37 5.34
N ILE A 25 14.03 0.38 6.19
CA ILE A 25 12.64 0.43 5.75
C ILE A 25 12.32 1.70 4.95
N ILE A 26 13.00 2.80 5.23
CA ILE A 26 12.82 4.08 4.53
C ILE A 26 13.23 3.93 3.07
N THR A 27 14.35 3.25 2.80
CA THR A 27 14.78 2.93 1.43
C THR A 27 13.75 2.09 0.69
N GLY A 28 13.16 1.07 1.34
CA GLY A 28 12.06 0.27 0.79
C GLY A 28 10.85 1.13 0.44
N ILE A 29 10.44 2.03 1.32
CA ILE A 29 9.35 2.97 1.09
C ILE A 29 9.62 3.84 -0.13
N PHE A 30 10.80 4.42 -0.25
CA PHE A 30 11.17 5.23 -1.42
C PHE A 30 11.15 4.45 -2.73
N HIS A 31 11.37 3.14 -2.70
CA HIS A 31 11.29 2.28 -3.86
C HIS A 31 9.84 2.04 -4.31
N PHE A 32 8.94 1.75 -3.37
CA PHE A 32 7.54 1.45 -3.68
C PHE A 32 6.66 2.68 -3.88
N MET A 33 7.03 3.83 -3.31
CA MET A 33 6.26 5.07 -3.39
C MET A 33 6.01 5.57 -4.83
N PRO A 34 7.00 5.66 -5.74
CA PRO A 34 6.76 6.09 -7.12
C PRO A 34 5.91 5.09 -7.89
N ILE A 35 6.07 3.78 -7.63
CA ILE A 35 5.27 2.73 -8.28
C ILE A 35 3.80 2.87 -7.88
N GLN A 36 3.53 3.04 -6.59
CA GLN A 36 2.18 3.29 -6.10
C GLN A 36 1.58 4.57 -6.70
N PHE A 37 2.37 5.64 -6.79
CA PHE A 37 1.92 6.89 -7.39
C PHE A 37 1.52 6.69 -8.85
N CYS A 38 2.37 6.08 -9.66
CA CYS A 38 2.08 5.79 -11.06
C CYS A 38 0.83 4.93 -11.22
N LEU A 39 0.69 3.89 -10.40
CA LEU A 39 -0.48 2.99 -10.41
C LEU A 39 -1.78 3.76 -10.15
N VAL A 40 -1.84 4.53 -9.07
CA VAL A 40 -3.04 5.30 -8.70
C VAL A 40 -3.32 6.40 -9.72
N PHE A 41 -2.28 7.08 -10.21
CA PHE A 41 -2.40 8.16 -11.18
C PHE A 41 -2.93 7.67 -12.53
N LEU A 42 -2.31 6.64 -13.11
CA LEU A 42 -2.74 6.05 -14.38
C LEU A 42 -4.16 5.49 -14.28
N TYR A 43 -4.46 4.75 -13.19
CA TYR A 43 -5.81 4.25 -12.97
C TYR A 43 -6.84 5.39 -12.90
N SER A 44 -6.50 6.48 -12.22
CA SER A 44 -7.40 7.62 -12.04
C SER A 44 -7.70 8.35 -13.35
N ILE A 45 -6.72 8.44 -14.27
CA ILE A 45 -6.92 9.02 -15.60
C ILE A 45 -7.84 8.14 -16.45
N ILE A 46 -7.58 6.84 -16.47
CA ILE A 46 -8.28 5.92 -17.38
C ILE A 46 -9.72 5.65 -16.90
N PHE A 47 -9.92 5.36 -15.63
CA PHE A 47 -11.18 4.84 -15.10
C PHE A 47 -12.02 5.86 -14.33
N LYS A 48 -11.46 7.04 -14.01
CA LYS A 48 -12.15 8.12 -13.29
C LYS A 48 -12.90 7.64 -12.03
N PRO A 49 -12.21 7.08 -11.03
CA PRO A 49 -12.84 6.43 -9.86
C PRO A 49 -13.67 7.40 -9.01
N ILE A 50 -13.44 8.71 -9.10
CA ILE A 50 -14.23 9.74 -8.41
C ILE A 50 -15.66 9.83 -9.01
N GLU A 51 -15.83 9.50 -10.28
CA GLU A 51 -17.13 9.59 -10.98
C GLU A 51 -17.89 8.26 -11.00
N LYS A 52 -17.17 7.14 -10.89
CA LYS A 52 -17.71 5.78 -11.03
C LYS A 52 -17.51 4.99 -9.74
N PRO A 53 -18.58 4.62 -9.00
CA PRO A 53 -18.44 3.90 -7.73
C PRO A 53 -17.74 2.55 -7.88
N ILE A 54 -18.03 1.79 -8.93
CA ILE A 54 -17.39 0.49 -9.18
C ILE A 54 -15.87 0.67 -9.38
N ALA A 55 -15.44 1.65 -10.18
CA ALA A 55 -14.03 1.93 -10.40
C ALA A 55 -13.31 2.33 -9.10
N LYS A 56 -13.99 3.00 -8.18
CA LYS A 56 -13.46 3.32 -6.86
C LYS A 56 -13.15 2.07 -6.05
N TYR A 57 -14.07 1.11 -5.99
CA TYR A 57 -13.83 -0.15 -5.25
C TYR A 57 -12.73 -0.99 -5.90
N ILE A 58 -12.68 -1.04 -7.22
CA ILE A 58 -11.59 -1.73 -7.94
C ILE A 58 -10.24 -1.08 -7.61
N LEU A 59 -10.16 0.25 -7.59
CA LEU A 59 -8.93 0.96 -7.18
C LEU A 59 -8.49 0.56 -5.77
N LEU A 60 -9.42 0.49 -4.81
CA LEU A 60 -9.10 0.08 -3.44
C LEU A 60 -8.54 -1.35 -3.38
N LEU A 61 -9.11 -2.27 -4.15
CA LEU A 61 -8.61 -3.65 -4.24
C LEU A 61 -7.21 -3.71 -4.88
N ILE A 62 -6.97 -2.95 -5.94
CA ILE A 62 -5.65 -2.87 -6.58
C ILE A 62 -4.61 -2.31 -5.61
N VAL A 63 -4.93 -1.25 -4.89
CA VAL A 63 -4.03 -0.64 -3.90
C VAL A 63 -3.76 -1.62 -2.75
N LEU A 64 -4.78 -2.33 -2.27
CA LEU A 64 -4.61 -3.35 -1.23
C LEU A 64 -3.70 -4.48 -1.69
N ALA A 65 -3.93 -5.02 -2.89
CA ALA A 65 -3.09 -6.07 -3.46
C ALA A 65 -1.63 -5.60 -3.64
N PHE A 66 -1.43 -4.37 -4.09
CA PHE A 66 -0.10 -3.77 -4.20
C PHE A 66 0.58 -3.66 -2.82
N TRP A 67 -0.12 -3.22 -1.78
CA TRP A 67 0.45 -3.14 -0.43
C TRP A 67 0.83 -4.51 0.13
N LEU A 68 -0.02 -5.52 -0.05
CA LEU A 68 0.30 -6.90 0.37
C LEU A 68 1.53 -7.43 -0.38
N TYR A 69 1.65 -7.14 -1.66
CA TYR A 69 2.83 -7.49 -2.46
C TYR A 69 4.09 -6.78 -1.95
N ALA A 70 4.04 -5.46 -1.75
CA ALA A 70 5.16 -4.69 -1.23
C ALA A 70 5.59 -5.18 0.16
N ASN A 71 4.63 -5.46 1.04
CA ASN A 71 4.90 -6.03 2.36
C ASN A 71 5.54 -7.42 2.28
N LYS A 72 5.11 -8.27 1.32
CA LYS A 72 5.74 -9.57 1.09
C LYS A 72 7.20 -9.44 0.67
N VAL A 73 7.48 -8.54 -0.28
CA VAL A 73 8.85 -8.28 -0.76
C VAL A 73 9.73 -7.80 0.38
N GLU A 74 9.29 -6.80 1.14
CA GLU A 74 10.04 -6.26 2.27
C GLU A 74 10.23 -7.29 3.39
N PHE A 75 9.22 -8.08 3.72
CA PHE A 75 9.34 -9.15 4.71
C PHE A 75 10.35 -10.20 4.27
N SER A 76 10.31 -10.62 3.00
CA SER A 76 11.25 -11.58 2.45
C SER A 76 12.70 -11.07 2.50
N HIS A 77 12.91 -9.79 2.20
CA HIS A 77 14.26 -9.20 2.16
C HIS A 77 14.81 -8.82 3.54
N ARG A 78 13.98 -8.70 4.59
CA ARG A 78 14.41 -8.22 5.90
C ARG A 78 14.33 -9.27 7.00
N TYR A 79 13.39 -10.19 6.89
CA TYR A 79 13.15 -11.20 7.94
C TYR A 79 13.34 -12.62 7.44
N ALA A 80 12.69 -12.99 6.34
CA ALA A 80 12.72 -14.38 5.89
C ALA A 80 14.08 -14.81 5.39
N CYS A 81 14.88 -13.91 4.87
CA CYS A 81 16.23 -14.21 4.42
C CYS A 81 17.24 -14.51 5.55
N TRP A 82 16.94 -14.10 6.79
CA TRP A 82 17.75 -14.40 7.97
C TRP A 82 17.28 -15.65 8.72
N SER A 83 16.26 -16.33 8.22
CA SER A 83 15.58 -17.45 8.87
C SER A 83 15.17 -18.52 7.86
N THR A 84 14.79 -19.69 8.36
CA THR A 84 14.37 -20.84 7.56
C THR A 84 12.88 -20.83 7.20
N TYR A 85 12.27 -19.67 6.97
CA TYR A 85 10.87 -19.57 6.56
C TYR A 85 10.64 -20.19 5.19
N SER A 86 9.64 -21.09 5.11
CA SER A 86 9.10 -21.55 3.83
C SER A 86 8.26 -20.45 3.17
N GLU A 87 8.00 -20.55 1.86
CA GLU A 87 7.14 -19.59 1.14
C GLU A 87 5.73 -19.49 1.73
N GLU A 88 5.19 -20.62 2.19
CA GLU A 88 3.87 -20.67 2.80
C GLU A 88 3.84 -19.91 4.14
N GLU A 89 4.84 -20.12 4.98
CA GLU A 89 5.00 -19.39 6.24
C GLU A 89 5.19 -17.89 6.03
N ILE A 90 5.93 -17.49 4.98
CA ILE A 90 6.06 -16.08 4.61
C ILE A 90 4.69 -15.49 4.28
N ASN A 91 3.91 -16.13 3.41
CA ASN A 91 2.59 -15.64 3.00
C ASN A 91 1.63 -15.51 4.18
N ILE A 92 1.60 -16.50 5.07
CA ILE A 92 0.76 -16.49 6.27
C ILE A 92 1.17 -15.35 7.22
N ASN A 93 2.48 -15.21 7.50
CA ASN A 93 2.99 -14.17 8.39
C ASN A 93 2.73 -12.77 7.82
N VAL A 94 2.96 -12.56 6.52
CA VAL A 94 2.68 -11.29 5.85
C VAL A 94 1.21 -10.94 5.95
N LEU A 95 0.32 -11.88 5.62
CA LEU A 95 -1.13 -11.64 5.69
C LEU A 95 -1.56 -11.31 7.12
N TYR A 96 -1.16 -12.09 8.10
CA TYR A 96 -1.53 -11.91 9.50
C TYR A 96 -1.06 -10.58 10.09
N LYS A 97 0.20 -10.20 9.82
CA LYS A 97 0.77 -8.96 10.35
C LYS A 97 0.30 -7.71 9.61
N SER A 98 0.06 -7.80 8.29
CA SER A 98 -0.33 -6.64 7.49
C SER A 98 -1.81 -6.34 7.50
N ILE A 99 -2.69 -7.26 7.88
CA ILE A 99 -4.14 -7.09 7.73
C ILE A 99 -4.65 -5.87 8.49
N ILE A 100 -4.21 -5.66 9.73
CA ILE A 100 -4.64 -4.54 10.55
C ILE A 100 -4.15 -3.20 9.98
N PRO A 101 -2.83 -2.99 9.72
CA PRO A 101 -2.35 -1.78 9.09
C PRO A 101 -3.01 -1.50 7.74
N CYS A 102 -3.18 -2.53 6.91
CA CYS A 102 -3.80 -2.36 5.59
C CYS A 102 -5.27 -1.95 5.70
N VAL A 103 -6.05 -2.55 6.60
CA VAL A 103 -7.48 -2.18 6.79
C VAL A 103 -7.61 -0.74 7.26
N ILE A 104 -6.82 -0.31 8.25
CA ILE A 104 -6.83 1.08 8.73
C ILE A 104 -6.48 2.05 7.60
N CYS A 105 -5.45 1.72 6.83
CA CYS A 105 -4.98 2.58 5.75
C CYS A 105 -5.92 2.60 4.54
N ILE A 106 -6.55 1.47 4.18
CA ILE A 106 -7.60 1.43 3.14
C ILE A 106 -8.79 2.28 3.53
N PHE A 107 -9.22 2.22 4.80
CA PHE A 107 -10.30 3.08 5.29
C PHE A 107 -9.91 4.56 5.18
N SER A 108 -8.70 4.93 5.59
CA SER A 108 -8.20 6.31 5.47
C SER A 108 -8.12 6.78 4.02
N PHE A 109 -7.69 5.90 3.10
CA PHE A 109 -7.64 6.18 1.67
C PHE A 109 -9.04 6.36 1.07
N TYR A 110 -9.99 5.51 1.45
CA TYR A 110 -11.40 5.64 1.07
C TYR A 110 -12.00 6.96 1.54
N MET A 111 -11.75 7.36 2.79
CA MET A 111 -12.22 8.64 3.34
C MET A 111 -11.63 9.84 2.58
N GLY A 112 -10.36 9.74 2.18
CA GLY A 112 -9.73 10.74 1.31
C GLY A 112 -10.46 10.89 -0.02
N ILE A 113 -10.72 9.80 -0.74
CA ILE A 113 -11.47 9.81 -2.01
C ILE A 113 -12.87 10.41 -1.80
N TYR A 114 -13.58 9.99 -0.75
CA TYR A 114 -14.91 10.49 -0.42
C TYR A 114 -14.92 12.00 -0.18
N TYR A 115 -13.92 12.51 0.53
CA TYR A 115 -13.79 13.95 0.78
C TYR A 115 -13.57 14.74 -0.51
N PHE A 116 -12.70 14.28 -1.40
CA PHE A 116 -12.47 14.90 -2.70
C PHE A 116 -13.72 14.87 -3.59
N GLU A 117 -14.44 13.77 -3.59
CA GLU A 117 -15.71 13.61 -4.31
C GLU A 117 -16.77 14.64 -3.84
N LYS A 118 -16.89 14.78 -2.50
CA LYS A 118 -17.81 15.75 -1.91
C LYS A 118 -17.43 17.22 -2.22
N ARG A 119 -16.12 17.50 -2.24
CA ARG A 119 -15.63 18.86 -2.59
C ARG A 119 -15.92 19.18 -4.05
N LYS A 120 -15.61 18.27 -4.97
CA LYS A 120 -15.88 18.44 -6.41
C LYS A 120 -17.36 18.73 -6.70
N LYS A 121 -18.28 18.03 -6.01
CA LYS A 121 -19.72 18.25 -6.16
C LYS A 121 -20.16 19.65 -5.69
N ARG A 122 -19.54 20.20 -4.66
CA ARG A 122 -19.84 21.57 -4.19
C ARG A 122 -19.38 22.63 -5.17
N ASP A 123 -18.19 22.47 -5.74
CA ASP A 123 -17.60 23.44 -6.69
C ASP A 123 -18.37 23.52 -8.04
N ILE A 124 -19.19 22.50 -8.35
CA ILE A 124 -20.05 22.50 -9.56
C ILE A 124 -21.40 23.19 -9.30
N HIS A 125 -21.83 23.29 -8.04
CA HIS A 125 -23.13 23.90 -7.68
C HIS A 125 -23.02 25.35 -7.23
N ASN A 126 -21.83 25.94 -7.14
CA ASN A 126 -21.55 27.34 -6.94
C ASN A 126 -21.13 28.00 -8.24
#